data_61f537747824ad54e061e9cf6064ccdc
#
_entry.id   61f537747824ad54e061e9cf6064ccdc
#
_cell.length_a   1.000
_cell.length_b   1.000
_cell.length_c   1.000
_cell.angle_alpha   90.00
_cell.angle_beta   90.00
_cell.angle_gamma   90.00
#
_symmetry.space_group_name_H-M   'P 1'
#
loop_
_entity.id
_entity.type
_entity.pdbx_description
1 polymer ?
#
loop_
_entity_poly.entity_id
_entity_poly.type
_entity_poly.pdbx_seq_one_letter_code
_entity_poly.pdbx_strand_id
1 'polypeptide(L)'
;MMKWLILLFVINTIAADPTPVVLWHGMGDTCCFSFSLGSFKEWLEEQIPGIYILSIRIGNNAVEDFENGYFMNPNKQIDMACEMLKNDTKLQNGFNAIGFSQGCQFIRGVIQKCGHKIPQVKNFISLGGQHQGVYGVPNCGPLTHKSCDYVRKLLNYAAYVSWVQNGLVQATYWHDPLNEAKYKEKSIFLADINNERKINKTYVKNLKKLQHFVLVKFDEDTIVQPRETEWFGFYVPGQSTKLQTLQQSDIYIKNRLGLQEMDKSGQLVFLNSTGNHLQFKDQWFIKEIIKPYLL
;
A
#
# COMPACT_ATOMS: atom_id res chain seq x y z
N MET A 1 -2.24 -69.01 -20.54
CA MET A 1 -1.63 -67.68 -20.84
C MET A 1 -2.49 -66.61 -20.29
N MET A 2 -2.13 -66.03 -19.16
CA MET A 2 -2.90 -65.02 -18.43
C MET A 2 -2.41 -63.64 -18.87
N LYS A 3 -3.27 -62.88 -19.61
CA LYS A 3 -2.96 -61.52 -20.04
C LYS A 3 -3.22 -60.56 -18.88
N TRP A 4 -2.16 -59.99 -18.35
CA TRP A 4 -2.26 -58.89 -17.40
C TRP A 4 -2.66 -57.61 -18.14
N LEU A 5 -3.85 -57.07 -17.83
CA LEU A 5 -4.28 -55.73 -18.26
C LEU A 5 -3.65 -54.71 -17.31
N ILE A 6 -2.66 -53.96 -17.79
CA ILE A 6 -2.10 -52.84 -17.06
C ILE A 6 -3.06 -51.64 -17.25
N LEU A 7 -3.83 -51.30 -16.21
CA LEU A 7 -4.65 -50.09 -16.17
C LEU A 7 -3.73 -48.90 -15.85
N LEU A 8 -3.41 -48.11 -16.86
CA LEU A 8 -2.75 -46.80 -16.67
C LEU A 8 -3.73 -45.80 -16.10
N PHE A 9 -3.65 -45.54 -14.78
CA PHE A 9 -4.31 -44.37 -14.17
C PHE A 9 -3.58 -43.12 -14.61
N VAL A 10 -4.17 -42.33 -15.52
CA VAL A 10 -3.74 -40.98 -15.79
C VAL A 10 -4.24 -40.12 -14.61
N ILE A 11 -3.35 -39.81 -13.68
CA ILE A 11 -3.61 -38.83 -12.61
C ILE A 11 -3.55 -37.45 -13.29
N ASN A 12 -4.73 -36.94 -13.64
CA ASN A 12 -4.86 -35.53 -13.98
C ASN A 12 -4.62 -34.73 -12.69
N THR A 13 -3.43 -34.21 -12.51
CA THR A 13 -3.18 -33.16 -11.50
C THR A 13 -3.92 -31.90 -11.95
N ILE A 14 -5.10 -31.68 -11.39
CA ILE A 14 -5.76 -30.38 -11.51
C ILE A 14 -4.85 -29.38 -10.79
N ALA A 15 -4.13 -28.58 -11.55
CA ALA A 15 -3.39 -27.46 -10.98
C ALA A 15 -4.42 -26.56 -10.27
N ALA A 16 -4.15 -26.21 -9.02
CA ALA A 16 -5.01 -25.29 -8.29
C ALA A 16 -4.98 -23.93 -9.00
N ASP A 17 -6.14 -23.27 -9.07
CA ASP A 17 -6.22 -21.94 -9.64
C ASP A 17 -5.25 -20.98 -8.90
N PRO A 18 -4.58 -20.07 -9.62
CA PRO A 18 -3.70 -19.09 -9.01
C PRO A 18 -4.42 -18.26 -7.95
N THR A 19 -3.72 -17.91 -6.86
CA THR A 19 -4.30 -17.04 -5.83
C THR A 19 -4.69 -15.68 -6.45
N PRO A 20 -5.95 -15.23 -6.29
CA PRO A 20 -6.40 -13.95 -6.83
C PRO A 20 -5.54 -12.78 -6.36
N VAL A 21 -5.50 -11.70 -7.17
CA VAL A 21 -4.80 -10.46 -6.83
C VAL A 21 -5.76 -9.28 -6.84
N VAL A 22 -5.64 -8.43 -5.83
CA VAL A 22 -6.36 -7.16 -5.73
C VAL A 22 -5.35 -6.03 -5.94
N LEU A 23 -5.66 -5.10 -6.85
CA LEU A 23 -4.85 -3.94 -7.17
C LEU A 23 -5.52 -2.65 -6.70
N TRP A 24 -4.73 -1.68 -6.22
CA TRP A 24 -5.19 -0.31 -5.98
C TRP A 24 -4.17 0.71 -6.46
N HIS A 25 -4.63 1.60 -7.34
CA HIS A 25 -3.84 2.62 -8.03
C HIS A 25 -3.30 3.72 -7.10
N GLY A 26 -2.34 4.49 -7.61
CA GLY A 26 -1.80 5.68 -6.98
C GLY A 26 -2.65 6.94 -7.22
N MET A 27 -2.19 8.06 -6.67
CA MET A 27 -2.76 9.38 -6.95
C MET A 27 -2.58 9.73 -8.43
N GLY A 28 -3.66 10.21 -9.05
CA GLY A 28 -3.61 10.61 -10.47
C GLY A 28 -3.73 9.46 -11.46
N ASP A 29 -4.11 8.28 -10.98
CA ASP A 29 -4.41 7.10 -11.80
C ASP A 29 -5.82 6.58 -11.48
N THR A 30 -6.23 5.50 -12.13
CA THR A 30 -7.51 4.81 -11.95
C THR A 30 -7.34 3.32 -12.19
N CYS A 31 -8.32 2.53 -11.79
CA CYS A 31 -8.40 1.09 -12.06
C CYS A 31 -8.04 0.70 -13.50
N CYS A 32 -8.26 1.60 -14.46
CA CYS A 32 -8.73 1.18 -15.78
C CYS A 32 -7.99 1.86 -16.93
N PHE A 33 -7.03 2.77 -16.72
CA PHE A 33 -6.26 3.38 -17.79
C PHE A 33 -5.34 2.36 -18.45
N SER A 34 -5.52 2.20 -19.78
CA SER A 34 -4.74 1.26 -20.60
C SER A 34 -3.26 1.62 -20.76
N PHE A 35 -2.85 2.80 -20.30
CA PHE A 35 -1.45 3.26 -20.26
C PHE A 35 -0.86 3.26 -18.84
N SER A 36 -1.57 2.75 -17.85
CA SER A 36 -1.16 2.71 -16.45
C SER A 36 -1.63 1.41 -15.77
N LEU A 37 -2.46 1.47 -14.72
CA LEU A 37 -2.85 0.28 -13.96
C LEU A 37 -3.61 -0.76 -14.80
N GLY A 38 -4.37 -0.33 -15.80
CA GLY A 38 -5.05 -1.23 -16.74
C GLY A 38 -4.05 -2.09 -17.52
N SER A 39 -3.00 -1.49 -18.09
CA SER A 39 -1.95 -2.24 -18.80
C SER A 39 -1.13 -3.13 -17.86
N PHE A 40 -0.88 -2.68 -16.64
CA PHE A 40 -0.23 -3.52 -15.64
C PHE A 40 -1.06 -4.77 -15.31
N LYS A 41 -2.38 -4.60 -15.17
CA LYS A 41 -3.30 -5.72 -14.94
C LYS A 41 -3.23 -6.73 -16.08
N GLU A 42 -3.34 -6.28 -17.34
CA GLU A 42 -3.25 -7.13 -18.53
C GLU A 42 -1.91 -7.87 -18.59
N TRP A 43 -0.80 -7.15 -18.36
CA TRP A 43 0.52 -7.74 -18.29
C TRP A 43 0.63 -8.82 -17.20
N LEU A 44 0.07 -8.59 -16.02
CA LEU A 44 0.12 -9.57 -14.92
C LEU A 44 -0.74 -10.80 -15.23
N GLU A 45 -1.88 -10.65 -15.93
CA GLU A 45 -2.70 -11.76 -16.44
C GLU A 45 -1.93 -12.62 -17.46
N GLU A 46 -1.09 -12.00 -18.28
CA GLU A 46 -0.19 -12.73 -19.21
C GLU A 46 0.91 -13.50 -18.46
N GLN A 47 1.47 -12.92 -17.38
CA GLN A 47 2.53 -13.57 -16.61
C GLN A 47 2.01 -14.74 -15.74
N ILE A 48 0.74 -14.72 -15.35
CA ILE A 48 0.10 -15.74 -14.50
C ILE A 48 -1.20 -16.19 -15.16
N PRO A 49 -1.17 -17.10 -16.12
CA PRO A 49 -2.36 -17.55 -16.82
C PRO A 49 -3.43 -18.09 -15.88
N GLY A 50 -4.67 -17.64 -16.04
CA GLY A 50 -5.82 -18.05 -15.23
C GLY A 50 -5.98 -17.28 -13.92
N ILE A 51 -5.11 -16.32 -13.60
CA ILE A 51 -5.26 -15.51 -12.41
C ILE A 51 -6.49 -14.60 -12.47
N TYR A 52 -7.21 -14.48 -11.36
CA TYR A 52 -8.24 -13.47 -11.21
C TYR A 52 -7.66 -12.19 -10.62
N ILE A 53 -7.85 -11.06 -11.29
CA ILE A 53 -7.38 -9.75 -10.82
C ILE A 53 -8.54 -8.78 -10.68
N LEU A 54 -8.76 -8.31 -9.45
CA LEU A 54 -9.68 -7.22 -9.14
C LEU A 54 -8.89 -5.91 -9.02
N SER A 55 -9.06 -5.00 -9.96
CA SER A 55 -8.60 -3.61 -9.80
C SER A 55 -9.68 -2.80 -9.09
N ILE A 56 -9.38 -2.29 -7.88
CA ILE A 56 -10.34 -1.51 -7.07
C ILE A 56 -10.67 -0.22 -7.82
N ARG A 57 -11.99 0.05 -7.93
CA ARG A 57 -12.54 1.27 -8.50
C ARG A 57 -13.46 1.94 -7.50
N ILE A 58 -13.17 3.16 -7.15
CA ILE A 58 -13.96 3.97 -6.22
C ILE A 58 -14.82 4.96 -7.01
N GLY A 59 -16.03 4.55 -7.31
CA GLY A 59 -16.98 5.29 -8.15
C GLY A 59 -17.61 4.41 -9.23
N ASN A 60 -18.42 5.03 -10.09
CA ASN A 60 -19.19 4.31 -11.12
C ASN A 60 -18.40 4.14 -12.42
N ASN A 61 -17.38 4.95 -12.63
CA ASN A 61 -16.56 4.96 -13.84
C ASN A 61 -15.11 5.42 -13.53
N ALA A 62 -14.23 5.37 -14.53
CA ALA A 62 -12.82 5.72 -14.37
C ALA A 62 -12.58 7.20 -14.01
N VAL A 63 -13.45 8.11 -14.45
CA VAL A 63 -13.32 9.54 -14.12
C VAL A 63 -13.63 9.79 -12.65
N GLU A 64 -14.72 9.21 -12.14
CA GLU A 64 -15.05 9.30 -10.72
C GLU A 64 -13.97 8.64 -9.86
N ASP A 65 -13.41 7.50 -10.27
CA ASP A 65 -12.32 6.81 -9.58
C ASP A 65 -11.08 7.72 -9.48
N PHE A 66 -10.69 8.35 -10.59
CA PHE A 66 -9.62 9.33 -10.65
C PHE A 66 -9.87 10.51 -9.70
N GLU A 67 -11.04 11.14 -9.76
CA GLU A 67 -11.42 12.28 -8.91
C GLU A 67 -11.46 11.90 -7.45
N ASN A 68 -12.01 10.73 -7.12
CA ASN A 68 -12.09 10.23 -5.76
C ASN A 68 -10.69 9.97 -5.15
N GLY A 69 -9.70 9.62 -5.96
CA GLY A 69 -8.30 9.55 -5.55
C GLY A 69 -7.73 10.87 -5.02
N TYR A 70 -8.35 12.00 -5.35
CA TYR A 70 -7.98 13.33 -4.86
C TYR A 70 -8.91 13.86 -3.77
N PHE A 71 -10.23 13.63 -3.91
CA PHE A 71 -11.24 14.44 -3.19
C PHE A 71 -12.15 13.63 -2.26
N MET A 72 -12.21 12.32 -2.37
CA MET A 72 -13.01 11.51 -1.46
C MET A 72 -12.21 11.17 -0.19
N ASN A 73 -12.80 11.44 0.98
CA ASN A 73 -12.21 11.05 2.27
C ASN A 73 -11.73 9.59 2.25
N PRO A 74 -10.44 9.31 2.57
CA PRO A 74 -9.87 7.96 2.46
C PRO A 74 -10.58 6.92 3.32
N ASN A 75 -11.17 7.30 4.46
CA ASN A 75 -11.94 6.35 5.26
C ASN A 75 -13.19 5.87 4.51
N LYS A 76 -13.87 6.75 3.76
CA LYS A 76 -15.00 6.34 2.91
C LYS A 76 -14.57 5.43 1.77
N GLN A 77 -13.44 5.74 1.12
CA GLN A 77 -12.89 4.88 0.07
C GLN A 77 -12.58 3.48 0.60
N ILE A 78 -11.98 3.39 1.80
CA ILE A 78 -11.68 2.12 2.47
C ILE A 78 -12.98 1.36 2.78
N ASP A 79 -14.00 2.02 3.31
CA ASP A 79 -15.28 1.37 3.61
C ASP A 79 -15.92 0.79 2.34
N MET A 80 -15.90 1.52 1.22
CA MET A 80 -16.37 1.02 -0.08
C MET A 80 -15.55 -0.19 -0.56
N ALA A 81 -14.23 -0.12 -0.48
CA ALA A 81 -13.36 -1.23 -0.84
C ALA A 81 -13.59 -2.46 0.05
N CYS A 82 -13.81 -2.27 1.35
CA CYS A 82 -14.13 -3.37 2.27
C CYS A 82 -15.41 -4.10 1.86
N GLU A 83 -16.47 -3.38 1.51
CA GLU A 83 -17.73 -4.02 1.05
C GLU A 83 -17.54 -4.70 -0.32
N MET A 84 -16.77 -4.12 -1.23
CA MET A 84 -16.43 -4.74 -2.51
C MET A 84 -15.70 -6.08 -2.30
N LEU A 85 -14.65 -6.09 -1.51
CA LEU A 85 -13.83 -7.28 -1.24
C LEU A 85 -14.61 -8.38 -0.49
N LYS A 86 -15.48 -8.00 0.45
CA LYS A 86 -16.32 -8.91 1.21
C LYS A 86 -17.30 -9.66 0.32
N ASN A 87 -17.85 -8.98 -0.68
CA ASN A 87 -18.92 -9.51 -1.54
C ASN A 87 -18.40 -10.20 -2.82
N ASP A 88 -17.11 -10.12 -3.11
CA ASP A 88 -16.52 -10.79 -4.27
C ASP A 88 -16.35 -12.29 -4.00
N THR A 89 -17.10 -13.10 -4.76
CA THR A 89 -17.10 -14.57 -4.61
C THR A 89 -15.79 -15.23 -5.03
N LYS A 90 -15.02 -14.58 -5.90
CA LYS A 90 -13.73 -15.10 -6.38
C LYS A 90 -12.59 -14.92 -5.37
N LEU A 91 -12.80 -14.06 -4.36
CA LEU A 91 -11.80 -13.80 -3.33
C LEU A 91 -11.94 -14.65 -2.07
N GLN A 92 -13.00 -15.45 -1.93
CA GLN A 92 -13.38 -16.12 -0.67
C GLN A 92 -12.30 -17.06 -0.10
N ASN A 93 -11.41 -17.60 -0.93
CA ASN A 93 -10.28 -18.44 -0.52
C ASN A 93 -9.01 -17.64 -0.16
N GLY A 94 -9.15 -16.32 -0.04
CA GLY A 94 -8.06 -15.39 0.19
C GLY A 94 -7.43 -14.89 -1.11
N PHE A 95 -6.65 -13.81 -0.99
CA PHE A 95 -6.05 -13.12 -2.13
C PHE A 95 -4.74 -12.44 -1.74
N ASN A 96 -3.93 -12.10 -2.75
CA ASN A 96 -2.79 -11.21 -2.61
C ASN A 96 -3.21 -9.78 -2.96
N ALA A 97 -2.57 -8.78 -2.38
CA ALA A 97 -2.87 -7.38 -2.64
C ALA A 97 -1.63 -6.61 -3.09
N ILE A 98 -1.76 -5.78 -4.11
CA ILE A 98 -0.68 -4.92 -4.61
C ILE A 98 -1.20 -3.48 -4.61
N GLY A 99 -0.55 -2.62 -3.84
CA GLY A 99 -0.81 -1.18 -3.83
C GLY A 99 0.28 -0.42 -4.57
N PHE A 100 -0.12 0.67 -5.20
CA PHE A 100 0.77 1.58 -5.90
C PHE A 100 0.72 2.95 -5.21
N SER A 101 1.85 3.46 -4.72
CA SER A 101 1.92 4.78 -4.11
C SER A 101 0.84 5.00 -3.03
N GLN A 102 -0.08 5.95 -3.23
CA GLN A 102 -1.23 6.22 -2.36
C GLN A 102 -2.08 4.96 -2.09
N GLY A 103 -2.28 4.11 -3.08
CA GLY A 103 -3.03 2.85 -2.95
C GLY A 103 -2.45 1.89 -1.91
N CYS A 104 -1.16 1.98 -1.63
CA CYS A 104 -0.52 1.19 -0.57
C CYS A 104 -1.07 1.53 0.81
N GLN A 105 -1.27 2.81 1.11
CA GLN A 105 -1.87 3.22 2.38
C GLN A 105 -3.32 2.78 2.49
N PHE A 106 -4.05 2.81 1.38
CA PHE A 106 -5.46 2.42 1.33
C PHE A 106 -5.62 0.92 1.53
N ILE A 107 -4.85 0.08 0.84
CA ILE A 107 -4.83 -1.38 1.09
C ILE A 107 -4.43 -1.67 2.53
N ARG A 108 -3.41 -1.00 3.08
CA ARG A 108 -3.06 -1.15 4.49
C ARG A 108 -4.23 -0.77 5.41
N GLY A 109 -4.92 0.32 5.09
CA GLY A 109 -6.13 0.74 5.81
C GLY A 109 -7.24 -0.30 5.75
N VAL A 110 -7.50 -0.91 4.59
CA VAL A 110 -8.44 -2.02 4.40
C VAL A 110 -8.05 -3.22 5.27
N ILE A 111 -6.80 -3.66 5.20
CA ILE A 111 -6.29 -4.78 6.01
C ILE A 111 -6.52 -4.50 7.49
N GLN A 112 -6.14 -3.32 7.98
CA GLN A 112 -6.24 -2.96 9.38
C GLN A 112 -7.70 -2.83 9.85
N LYS A 113 -8.54 -2.12 9.10
CA LYS A 113 -9.92 -1.81 9.50
C LYS A 113 -10.87 -2.97 9.28
N CYS A 114 -10.75 -3.67 8.17
CA CYS A 114 -11.71 -4.68 7.72
C CYS A 114 -11.16 -6.11 7.66
N GLY A 115 -9.89 -6.35 7.88
CA GLY A 115 -9.25 -7.67 7.70
C GLY A 115 -9.82 -8.81 8.55
N HIS A 116 -10.83 -8.54 9.39
CA HIS A 116 -11.60 -9.55 10.12
C HIS A 116 -12.99 -9.82 9.50
N LYS A 117 -13.37 -9.04 8.46
CA LYS A 117 -14.67 -9.09 7.78
C LYS A 117 -14.58 -9.42 6.30
N ILE A 118 -13.37 -9.33 5.73
CA ILE A 118 -13.08 -9.65 4.33
C ILE A 118 -12.32 -10.97 4.25
N PRO A 119 -12.26 -11.62 3.07
CA PRO A 119 -11.38 -12.77 2.85
C PRO A 119 -9.93 -12.44 3.19
N GLN A 120 -9.16 -13.45 3.57
CA GLN A 120 -7.80 -13.24 4.05
C GLN A 120 -6.89 -12.64 2.97
N VAL A 121 -6.25 -11.52 3.28
CA VAL A 121 -5.11 -11.03 2.51
C VAL A 121 -3.90 -11.89 2.90
N LYS A 122 -3.35 -12.64 1.92
CA LYS A 122 -2.19 -13.51 2.14
C LYS A 122 -0.91 -12.69 2.15
N ASN A 123 -0.56 -12.11 1.01
CA ASN A 123 0.59 -11.23 0.86
C ASN A 123 0.13 -9.81 0.50
N PHE A 124 0.77 -8.81 1.08
CA PHE A 124 0.57 -7.42 0.70
C PHE A 124 1.88 -6.85 0.13
N ILE A 125 1.86 -6.48 -1.14
CA ILE A 125 2.98 -5.85 -1.85
C ILE A 125 2.70 -4.34 -1.94
N SER A 126 3.57 -3.55 -1.36
CA SER A 126 3.50 -2.09 -1.32
C SER A 126 4.58 -1.50 -2.19
N LEU A 127 4.20 -0.96 -3.34
CA LEU A 127 5.11 -0.34 -4.31
C LEU A 127 5.11 1.18 -4.10
N GLY A 128 6.16 1.73 -3.53
CA GLY A 128 6.29 3.18 -3.31
C GLY A 128 5.29 3.75 -2.30
N GLY A 129 4.91 2.98 -1.29
CA GLY A 129 3.87 3.36 -0.33
C GLY A 129 4.37 4.26 0.78
N GLN A 130 3.81 5.46 0.93
CA GLN A 130 4.19 6.47 1.94
C GLN A 130 3.60 6.15 3.32
N HIS A 131 4.11 5.12 3.99
CA HIS A 131 3.54 4.55 5.22
C HIS A 131 3.65 5.44 6.46
N GLN A 132 4.63 6.32 6.52
CA GLN A 132 4.77 7.37 7.53
C GLN A 132 4.31 8.75 7.02
N GLY A 133 3.67 8.78 5.84
CA GLY A 133 3.23 10.01 5.19
C GLY A 133 4.34 10.70 4.40
N VAL A 134 4.09 11.95 4.06
CA VAL A 134 5.00 12.77 3.29
C VAL A 134 5.20 14.13 3.96
N TYR A 135 6.41 14.67 3.84
CA TYR A 135 6.77 16.04 4.22
C TYR A 135 7.67 16.65 3.14
N GLY A 136 7.17 16.70 1.93
CA GLY A 136 7.85 17.22 0.76
C GLY A 136 6.88 17.44 -0.38
N VAL A 137 7.30 18.28 -1.30
CA VAL A 137 6.54 18.53 -2.53
C VAL A 137 7.25 17.79 -3.65
N PRO A 138 6.54 17.04 -4.51
CA PRO A 138 7.14 16.34 -5.63
C PRO A 138 8.07 17.23 -6.44
N ASN A 139 9.22 16.69 -6.86
CA ASN A 139 10.26 17.41 -7.61
C ASN A 139 10.88 18.64 -6.90
N CYS A 140 10.61 18.81 -5.63
CA CYS A 140 11.28 19.80 -4.78
C CYS A 140 12.42 19.13 -4.02
N GLY A 141 13.48 18.73 -4.64
CA GLY A 141 14.62 18.06 -4.00
C GLY A 141 14.97 18.56 -2.58
N PRO A 142 15.92 18.02 -1.86
CA PRO A 142 16.12 18.35 -0.45
C PRO A 142 16.27 19.86 -0.25
N LEU A 143 15.19 20.53 0.16
CA LEU A 143 15.12 21.84 0.84
C LEU A 143 15.77 23.08 0.16
N THR A 144 16.15 23.05 -1.11
CA THR A 144 17.02 24.08 -1.68
C THR A 144 16.32 25.24 -2.40
N HIS A 145 15.02 25.15 -2.67
CA HIS A 145 14.28 26.21 -3.35
C HIS A 145 13.30 26.95 -2.44
N LYS A 146 13.43 28.27 -2.33
CA LYS A 146 12.52 29.13 -1.53
C LYS A 146 11.03 28.93 -1.86
N SER A 147 10.70 28.61 -3.12
CA SER A 147 9.34 28.29 -3.55
C SER A 147 8.81 27.00 -2.91
N CYS A 148 9.64 25.97 -2.80
CA CYS A 148 9.27 24.72 -2.15
C CYS A 148 9.03 24.92 -0.65
N ASP A 149 9.84 25.74 0.00
CA ASP A 149 9.60 26.09 1.40
C ASP A 149 8.31 26.87 1.62
N TYR A 150 7.94 27.74 0.69
CA TYR A 150 6.68 28.45 0.75
C TYR A 150 5.47 27.50 0.61
N VAL A 151 5.50 26.61 -0.38
CA VAL A 151 4.44 25.60 -0.58
C VAL A 151 4.35 24.66 0.62
N ARG A 152 5.50 24.23 1.17
CA ARG A 152 5.52 23.40 2.38
C ARG A 152 4.94 24.12 3.59
N LYS A 153 5.27 25.39 3.80
CA LYS A 153 4.67 26.21 4.87
C LYS A 153 3.15 26.35 4.71
N LEU A 154 2.67 26.53 3.46
CA LEU A 154 1.26 26.58 3.17
C LEU A 154 0.56 25.25 3.49
N LEU A 155 1.15 24.11 3.09
CA LEU A 155 0.64 22.78 3.44
C LEU A 155 0.66 22.55 4.95
N ASN A 156 1.73 22.92 5.65
CA ASN A 156 1.80 22.84 7.12
C ASN A 156 0.69 23.64 7.82
N TYR A 157 0.32 24.76 7.23
CA TYR A 157 -0.78 25.57 7.77
C TYR A 157 -2.15 24.96 7.47
N ALA A 158 -2.39 24.56 6.22
CA ALA A 158 -3.70 24.20 5.70
C ALA A 158 -4.03 22.70 5.81
N ALA A 159 -3.03 21.80 5.76
CA ALA A 159 -3.30 20.37 5.70
C ALA A 159 -4.14 19.84 6.89
N TYR A 160 -4.03 20.47 8.05
CA TYR A 160 -4.75 20.05 9.26
C TYR A 160 -6.05 20.84 9.54
N VAL A 161 -6.47 21.67 8.60
CA VAL A 161 -7.79 22.29 8.68
C VAL A 161 -8.87 21.24 8.36
N SER A 162 -9.93 21.19 9.14
CA SER A 162 -10.93 20.10 9.08
C SER A 162 -11.53 19.90 7.68
N TRP A 163 -11.90 20.96 6.97
CA TRP A 163 -12.46 20.81 5.63
C TRP A 163 -11.42 20.32 4.60
N VAL A 164 -10.15 20.69 4.78
CA VAL A 164 -9.04 20.19 3.94
C VAL A 164 -8.79 18.71 4.19
N GLN A 165 -8.75 18.27 5.46
CA GLN A 165 -8.65 16.86 5.83
C GLN A 165 -9.80 16.01 5.27
N ASN A 166 -10.99 16.56 5.14
CA ASN A 166 -12.15 15.83 4.63
C ASN A 166 -12.33 15.92 3.11
N GLY A 167 -11.72 16.92 2.46
CA GLY A 167 -11.92 17.20 1.03
C GLY A 167 -10.67 17.02 0.16
N LEU A 168 -9.49 16.78 0.75
CA LEU A 168 -8.25 16.58 0.01
C LEU A 168 -7.48 15.37 0.57
N VAL A 169 -7.42 14.31 -0.19
CA VAL A 169 -6.78 13.05 0.22
C VAL A 169 -5.33 13.26 0.64
N GLN A 170 -4.56 14.05 -0.12
CA GLN A 170 -3.13 14.30 0.11
C GLN A 170 -2.87 14.97 1.47
N ALA A 171 -3.81 15.77 1.96
CA ALA A 171 -3.71 16.37 3.29
C ALA A 171 -3.80 15.34 4.42
N THR A 172 -4.46 14.22 4.19
CA THR A 172 -4.71 13.19 5.20
C THR A 172 -3.47 12.34 5.52
N TYR A 173 -2.47 12.36 4.66
CA TYR A 173 -1.18 11.72 4.87
C TYR A 173 0.01 12.72 4.85
N TRP A 174 -0.29 14.03 4.90
CA TRP A 174 0.72 15.04 5.23
C TRP A 174 1.17 14.84 6.69
N HIS A 175 2.47 14.67 6.90
CA HIS A 175 3.06 14.44 8.22
C HIS A 175 4.11 15.51 8.51
N ASP A 176 3.77 16.48 9.36
CA ASP A 176 4.66 17.56 9.75
C ASP A 176 5.55 17.15 10.93
N PRO A 177 6.83 16.83 10.70
CA PRO A 177 7.73 16.40 11.76
C PRO A 177 8.11 17.53 12.72
N LEU A 178 7.87 18.79 12.33
CA LEU A 178 8.10 19.96 13.19
C LEU A 178 6.96 20.16 14.18
N ASN A 179 5.78 19.57 13.91
CA ASN A 179 4.61 19.70 14.75
C ASN A 179 3.85 18.37 14.90
N GLU A 180 4.55 17.38 15.42
CA GLU A 180 4.04 16.04 15.66
C GLU A 180 2.73 16.00 16.47
N ALA A 181 2.59 16.90 17.46
CA ALA A 181 1.38 16.97 18.27
C ALA A 181 0.16 17.33 17.43
N LYS A 182 0.28 18.33 16.55
CA LYS A 182 -0.80 18.75 15.64
C LYS A 182 -1.12 17.67 14.61
N TYR A 183 -0.08 17.05 14.03
CA TYR A 183 -0.26 15.93 13.11
C TYR A 183 -1.04 14.79 13.78
N LYS A 184 -0.61 14.32 14.95
CA LYS A 184 -1.26 13.23 15.68
C LYS A 184 -2.70 13.57 16.05
N GLU A 185 -2.96 14.80 16.47
CA GLU A 185 -4.32 15.25 16.83
C GLU A 185 -5.25 15.35 15.62
N LYS A 186 -4.80 15.97 14.53
CA LYS A 186 -5.64 16.43 13.42
C LYS A 186 -5.70 15.52 12.21
N SER A 187 -4.69 14.66 11.98
CA SER A 187 -4.73 13.73 10.85
C SER A 187 -5.88 12.73 11.05
N ILE A 188 -6.85 12.76 10.12
CA ILE A 188 -8.05 11.89 10.20
C ILE A 188 -7.79 10.47 9.70
N PHE A 189 -6.68 10.24 9.02
CA PHE A 189 -6.37 8.96 8.39
C PHE A 189 -5.02 8.40 8.82
N LEU A 190 -3.90 9.06 8.47
CA LEU A 190 -2.57 8.47 8.68
C LEU A 190 -2.26 8.19 10.16
N ALA A 191 -2.49 9.17 11.03
CA ALA A 191 -2.24 9.00 12.47
C ALA A 191 -3.15 7.93 13.11
N ASP A 192 -4.35 7.70 12.53
CA ASP A 192 -5.24 6.61 12.93
C ASP A 192 -4.67 5.26 12.54
N ILE A 193 -4.39 5.03 11.25
CA ILE A 193 -3.87 3.74 10.77
C ILE A 193 -2.45 3.44 11.27
N ASN A 194 -1.70 4.45 11.73
CA ASN A 194 -0.41 4.27 12.41
C ASN A 194 -0.52 4.05 13.92
N ASN A 195 -1.75 4.01 14.46
CA ASN A 195 -1.97 3.86 15.89
C ASN A 195 -1.25 4.93 16.76
N GLU A 196 -1.10 6.15 16.24
CA GLU A 196 -0.26 7.17 16.89
C GLU A 196 -0.95 7.86 18.06
N ARG A 197 -2.28 7.84 18.11
CA ARG A 197 -3.07 8.33 19.26
C ARG A 197 -3.33 7.21 20.25
N LYS A 198 -4.17 6.28 19.87
CA LYS A 198 -4.57 5.12 20.67
C LYS A 198 -4.30 3.84 19.88
N ILE A 199 -3.74 2.85 20.54
CA ILE A 199 -3.49 1.54 19.93
C ILE A 199 -4.81 0.81 19.71
N ASN A 200 -5.17 0.59 18.46
CA ASN A 200 -6.27 -0.29 18.06
C ASN A 200 -5.72 -1.71 17.89
N LYS A 201 -6.03 -2.57 18.86
CA LYS A 201 -5.57 -3.97 18.85
C LYS A 201 -6.10 -4.78 17.65
N THR A 202 -7.26 -4.41 17.11
CA THR A 202 -7.82 -5.04 15.89
C THR A 202 -6.95 -4.76 14.68
N TYR A 203 -6.45 -3.53 14.54
CA TYR A 203 -5.52 -3.17 13.45
C TYR A 203 -4.25 -4.01 13.51
N VAL A 204 -3.66 -4.14 14.70
CA VAL A 204 -2.47 -4.98 14.93
C VAL A 204 -2.76 -6.44 14.59
N LYS A 205 -3.86 -6.99 15.11
CA LYS A 205 -4.25 -8.38 14.87
C LYS A 205 -4.47 -8.67 13.38
N ASN A 206 -5.12 -7.75 12.68
CA ASN A 206 -5.42 -7.93 11.26
C ASN A 206 -4.15 -7.84 10.40
N LEU A 207 -3.27 -6.87 10.67
CA LEU A 207 -2.02 -6.71 9.93
C LEU A 207 -1.10 -7.93 10.10
N LYS A 208 -1.00 -8.47 11.30
CA LYS A 208 -0.21 -9.68 11.62
C LYS A 208 -0.73 -10.98 10.98
N LYS A 209 -1.91 -10.97 10.36
CA LYS A 209 -2.41 -12.13 9.59
C LYS A 209 -1.75 -12.28 8.22
N LEU A 210 -1.08 -11.25 7.74
CA LEU A 210 -0.33 -11.33 6.48
C LEU A 210 0.74 -12.41 6.58
N GLN A 211 0.91 -13.18 5.52
CA GLN A 211 2.07 -14.07 5.36
C GLN A 211 3.32 -13.22 5.15
N HIS A 212 3.23 -12.26 4.19
CA HIS A 212 4.29 -11.29 3.96
C HIS A 212 3.70 -9.89 3.75
N PHE A 213 4.37 -8.89 4.31
CA PHE A 213 4.21 -7.49 3.99
C PHE A 213 5.49 -7.03 3.28
N VAL A 214 5.42 -6.99 1.96
CA VAL A 214 6.56 -6.66 1.08
C VAL A 214 6.55 -5.15 0.83
N LEU A 215 7.59 -4.48 1.26
CA LEU A 215 7.78 -3.04 1.17
C LEU A 215 8.84 -2.74 0.11
N VAL A 216 8.43 -2.21 -1.03
CA VAL A 216 9.33 -1.85 -2.13
C VAL A 216 9.61 -0.36 -2.10
N LYS A 217 10.89 -0.01 -1.95
CA LYS A 217 11.41 1.36 -2.02
C LYS A 217 12.08 1.60 -3.37
N PHE A 218 11.81 2.77 -3.95
CA PHE A 218 12.46 3.23 -5.17
C PHE A 218 13.66 4.12 -4.83
N ASP A 219 14.86 3.71 -5.25
CA ASP A 219 16.10 4.34 -4.81
C ASP A 219 16.27 5.79 -5.32
N GLU A 220 15.61 6.14 -6.41
CA GLU A 220 15.64 7.47 -7.02
C GLU A 220 14.31 8.22 -6.90
N ASP A 221 13.40 7.79 -5.99
CA ASP A 221 12.08 8.41 -5.84
C ASP A 221 12.17 9.90 -5.53
N THR A 222 11.55 10.71 -6.41
CA THR A 222 11.44 12.17 -6.28
C THR A 222 10.02 12.64 -6.00
N ILE A 223 9.06 11.71 -5.95
CA ILE A 223 7.63 11.98 -5.72
C ILE A 223 7.29 11.82 -4.25
N VAL A 224 7.68 10.68 -3.66
CA VAL A 224 7.48 10.41 -2.23
C VAL A 224 8.65 10.97 -1.43
N GLN A 225 8.38 11.93 -0.56
CA GLN A 225 9.42 12.59 0.25
C GLN A 225 9.04 12.61 1.74
N PRO A 226 9.95 12.09 2.59
CA PRO A 226 11.17 11.36 2.24
C PRO A 226 10.83 9.95 1.71
N ARG A 227 11.61 9.43 0.75
CA ARG A 227 11.39 8.09 0.18
C ARG A 227 11.55 6.95 1.20
N GLU A 228 12.24 7.19 2.28
CA GLU A 228 12.39 6.26 3.40
C GLU A 228 11.04 5.87 4.02
N THR A 229 9.99 6.68 3.82
CA THR A 229 8.62 6.36 4.27
C THR A 229 8.06 5.09 3.61
N GLU A 230 8.57 4.72 2.44
CA GLU A 230 8.21 3.48 1.75
C GLU A 230 8.61 2.22 2.55
N TRP A 231 9.63 2.36 3.40
CA TRP A 231 10.05 1.38 4.41
C TRP A 231 9.70 1.79 5.85
N PHE A 232 8.68 2.64 6.04
CA PHE A 232 8.30 3.21 7.34
C PHE A 232 9.39 4.05 8.04
N GLY A 233 10.42 4.47 7.33
CA GLY A 233 11.35 5.49 7.82
C GLY A 233 10.73 6.88 7.71
N PHE A 234 11.21 7.84 8.49
CA PHE A 234 10.74 9.22 8.42
C PHE A 234 11.73 10.18 9.09
N TYR A 235 11.41 11.45 9.14
CA TYR A 235 12.18 12.42 9.90
C TYR A 235 12.10 12.16 11.40
N VAL A 236 13.20 12.42 12.11
CA VAL A 236 13.19 12.45 13.58
C VAL A 236 12.29 13.59 14.06
N PRO A 237 11.35 13.36 14.99
CA PRO A 237 10.45 14.40 15.48
C PRO A 237 11.16 15.69 15.93
N GLY A 238 10.58 16.84 15.63
CA GLY A 238 11.07 18.17 15.99
C GLY A 238 12.05 18.79 14.98
N GLN A 239 12.38 18.07 13.90
CA GLN A 239 13.28 18.58 12.84
C GLN A 239 12.95 17.90 11.49
N SER A 240 13.49 18.41 10.36
CA SER A 240 13.17 17.95 9.01
C SER A 240 14.42 17.69 8.14
N THR A 241 15.52 17.32 8.75
CA THR A 241 16.78 17.06 8.05
C THR A 241 17.32 15.66 8.32
N LYS A 242 17.23 15.19 9.57
CA LYS A 242 17.71 13.89 9.98
C LYS A 242 16.59 12.84 9.87
N LEU A 243 16.85 11.77 9.13
CA LEU A 243 15.97 10.64 8.99
C LEU A 243 16.24 9.57 10.06
N GLN A 244 15.22 8.80 10.38
CA GLN A 244 15.28 7.57 11.17
C GLN A 244 14.66 6.41 10.38
N THR A 245 15.20 5.22 10.58
CA THR A 245 14.62 4.01 9.99
C THR A 245 13.37 3.58 10.75
N LEU A 246 12.62 2.60 10.21
CA LEU A 246 11.52 1.96 10.93
C LEU A 246 11.97 1.51 12.32
N GLN A 247 13.10 0.78 12.41
CA GLN A 247 13.60 0.18 13.66
C GLN A 247 13.97 1.22 14.73
N GLN A 248 14.25 2.46 14.32
CA GLN A 248 14.54 3.59 15.20
C GLN A 248 13.28 4.37 15.61
N SER A 249 12.16 4.11 14.97
CA SER A 249 10.92 4.87 15.16
C SER A 249 10.10 4.38 16.37
N ASP A 250 9.29 5.26 16.93
CA ASP A 250 8.32 4.93 17.99
C ASP A 250 7.31 3.85 17.57
N ILE A 251 6.94 3.79 16.28
CA ILE A 251 6.03 2.78 15.74
C ILE A 251 6.61 1.38 15.94
N TYR A 252 7.90 1.22 15.73
CA TYR A 252 8.60 -0.05 15.91
C TYR A 252 8.95 -0.34 17.35
N ILE A 253 9.61 0.61 18.02
CA ILE A 253 10.10 0.43 19.41
C ILE A 253 8.95 0.13 20.38
N LYS A 254 7.81 0.83 20.21
CA LYS A 254 6.59 0.62 21.00
C LYS A 254 5.65 -0.43 20.40
N ASN A 255 6.08 -1.06 19.31
CA ASN A 255 5.33 -2.10 18.57
C ASN A 255 3.85 -1.73 18.29
N ARG A 256 3.60 -0.48 17.93
CA ARG A 256 2.25 0.08 17.82
C ARG A 256 1.36 -0.62 16.79
N LEU A 257 1.98 -1.19 15.75
CA LEU A 257 1.32 -1.89 14.64
C LEU A 257 1.62 -3.40 14.59
N GLY A 258 2.46 -3.91 15.50
CA GLY A 258 2.96 -5.28 15.42
C GLY A 258 4.14 -5.46 14.46
N LEU A 259 4.67 -4.36 13.88
CA LEU A 259 5.73 -4.42 12.88
C LEU A 259 7.03 -4.99 13.45
N GLN A 260 7.33 -4.76 14.72
CA GLN A 260 8.51 -5.36 15.36
C GLN A 260 8.42 -6.90 15.41
N GLU A 261 7.23 -7.42 15.72
CA GLU A 261 7.00 -8.86 15.72
C GLU A 261 7.06 -9.44 14.31
N MET A 262 6.43 -8.75 13.34
CA MET A 262 6.44 -9.15 11.93
C MET A 262 7.85 -9.14 11.34
N ASP A 263 8.68 -8.16 11.68
CA ASP A 263 10.08 -8.08 11.27
C ASP A 263 10.88 -9.27 11.82
N LYS A 264 10.77 -9.52 13.14
CA LYS A 264 11.45 -10.65 13.79
C LYS A 264 11.01 -12.02 13.29
N SER A 265 9.78 -12.16 12.79
CA SER A 265 9.24 -13.40 12.23
C SER A 265 9.51 -13.57 10.74
N GLY A 266 10.13 -12.59 10.07
CA GLY A 266 10.38 -12.62 8.63
C GLY A 266 9.15 -12.29 7.77
N GLN A 267 8.06 -11.80 8.38
CA GLN A 267 6.87 -11.36 7.65
C GLN A 267 7.05 -10.00 6.96
N LEU A 268 7.91 -9.11 7.50
CA LEU A 268 8.31 -7.89 6.80
C LEU A 268 9.44 -8.19 5.84
N VAL A 269 9.24 -7.80 4.59
CA VAL A 269 10.24 -7.93 3.53
C VAL A 269 10.54 -6.54 2.97
N PHE A 270 11.80 -6.17 2.97
CA PHE A 270 12.29 -4.89 2.46
C PHE A 270 12.99 -5.14 1.14
N LEU A 271 12.42 -4.63 0.06
CA LEU A 271 13.01 -4.69 -1.27
C LEU A 271 13.25 -3.28 -1.79
N ASN A 272 14.25 -3.12 -2.64
CA ASN A 272 14.45 -1.90 -3.40
C ASN A 272 14.40 -2.16 -4.90
N SER A 273 13.98 -1.15 -5.64
CA SER A 273 14.07 -1.10 -7.08
C SER A 273 14.88 0.13 -7.48
N THR A 274 15.78 -0.03 -8.43
CA THR A 274 16.46 1.10 -9.05
C THR A 274 15.46 1.88 -9.89
N GLY A 275 15.60 3.22 -9.91
CA GLY A 275 14.72 4.09 -10.70
C GLY A 275 13.87 5.02 -9.83
N ASN A 276 13.12 5.89 -10.51
CA ASN A 276 12.23 6.85 -9.86
C ASN A 276 10.90 6.18 -9.48
N HIS A 277 9.99 6.94 -8.91
CA HIS A 277 8.70 6.49 -8.40
C HIS A 277 7.97 5.54 -9.34
N LEU A 278 7.69 4.32 -8.87
CA LEU A 278 7.03 3.23 -9.61
C LEU A 278 7.74 2.77 -10.89
N GLN A 279 9.00 3.17 -11.10
CA GLN A 279 9.80 2.68 -12.22
C GLN A 279 10.53 1.39 -11.84
N PHE A 280 10.06 0.29 -12.34
CA PHE A 280 10.68 -1.03 -12.19
C PHE A 280 10.72 -1.75 -13.54
N LYS A 281 11.64 -2.73 -13.66
CA LYS A 281 11.76 -3.58 -14.86
C LYS A 281 10.89 -4.82 -14.68
N ASP A 282 10.27 -5.29 -15.76
CA ASP A 282 9.44 -6.51 -15.76
C ASP A 282 10.18 -7.71 -15.17
N GLN A 283 11.44 -7.92 -15.59
CA GLN A 283 12.26 -9.03 -15.09
C GLN A 283 12.50 -8.95 -13.57
N TRP A 284 12.67 -7.73 -13.03
CA TRP A 284 12.79 -7.54 -11.59
C TRP A 284 11.47 -7.90 -10.91
N PHE A 285 10.34 -7.43 -11.41
CA PHE A 285 9.03 -7.72 -10.82
C PHE A 285 8.70 -9.21 -10.88
N ILE A 286 8.99 -9.88 -11.99
CA ILE A 286 8.82 -11.33 -12.12
C ILE A 286 9.67 -12.07 -11.08
N LYS A 287 10.94 -11.70 -10.92
CA LYS A 287 11.88 -12.37 -10.03
C LYS A 287 11.59 -12.12 -8.56
N GLU A 288 11.36 -10.87 -8.19
CA GLU A 288 11.31 -10.43 -6.78
C GLU A 288 9.87 -10.40 -6.23
N ILE A 289 8.83 -10.35 -7.09
CA ILE A 289 7.43 -10.26 -6.66
C ILE A 289 6.62 -11.47 -7.11
N ILE A 290 6.54 -11.75 -8.43
CA ILE A 290 5.65 -12.80 -8.94
C ILE A 290 6.05 -14.16 -8.38
N LYS A 291 7.30 -14.56 -8.59
CA LYS A 291 7.78 -15.89 -8.20
C LYS A 291 7.67 -16.18 -6.69
N PRO A 292 8.06 -15.25 -5.79
CA PRO A 292 8.05 -15.56 -4.36
C PRO A 292 6.69 -15.32 -3.67
N TYR A 293 5.81 -14.48 -4.21
CA TYR A 293 4.61 -14.04 -3.48
C TYR A 293 3.28 -14.24 -4.21
N LEU A 294 3.27 -14.48 -5.53
CA LEU A 294 2.04 -14.61 -6.30
C LEU A 294 1.83 -16.02 -6.88
N LEU A 295 2.89 -16.83 -6.96
CA LEU A 295 2.85 -18.23 -7.45
C LEU A 295 2.82 -19.30 -6.35
#